data_0b568d87b02d585034d8c90061ce0895
#
_entry.id   0b568d87b02d585034d8c90061ce0895
#
_cell.length_a   1.000
_cell.length_b   1.000
_cell.length_c   1.000
_cell.angle_alpha   90.00
_cell.angle_beta   90.00
_cell.angle_gamma   90.00
#
_symmetry.space_group_name_H-M   'P 1'
#
loop_
_entity.id
_entity.type
_entity.pdbx_description
1 polymer ?
#
loop_
_entity_poly.entity_id
_entity_poly.type
_entity_poly.pdbx_seq_one_letter_code
_entity_poly.pdbx_strand_id
1 'polypeptide(L)'
;ARLVGYFRSALEKTGAPADLVQKLPSPVSREATRDLMAQADLIVATGSQNNIRAAYSSGTPAIGVGQGNVAVIVDETADCEQAAEKVVASKVFDNATSCSSENSVIVLESVFERFTEALKMRGALLLNPSEKETLEQTMWSDGELNPAILARSAAEIARVAGIRRADLHCQILVVEESGVGASYPFSGEKLSPVLTL
;
A
#
# COMPACT_ATOMS: atom_id res chain seq x y z
N ALA A 1 -19.13 1.43 12.75
CA ALA A 1 -20.09 1.72 13.82
C ALA A 1 -19.41 2.22 15.11
N ARG A 2 -18.44 1.47 15.68
CA ARG A 2 -17.74 1.86 16.93
C ARG A 2 -17.04 3.22 16.83
N LEU A 3 -16.28 3.47 15.77
CA LEU A 3 -15.50 4.70 15.61
C LEU A 3 -16.39 5.94 15.65
N VAL A 4 -17.50 5.95 14.92
CA VAL A 4 -18.47 7.06 14.95
C VAL A 4 -19.08 7.26 16.35
N GLY A 5 -19.29 6.19 17.11
CA GLY A 5 -19.72 6.27 18.50
C GLY A 5 -18.71 6.99 19.39
N TYR A 6 -17.42 6.70 19.23
CA TYR A 6 -16.36 7.40 19.96
C TYR A 6 -16.26 8.88 19.60
N PHE A 7 -16.37 9.23 18.31
CA PHE A 7 -16.42 10.63 17.88
C PHE A 7 -17.61 11.38 18.49
N ARG A 8 -18.80 10.80 18.44
CA ARG A 8 -19.99 11.44 19.04
C ARG A 8 -19.84 11.66 20.52
N SER A 9 -19.37 10.67 21.28
CA SER A 9 -19.09 10.83 22.70
C SER A 9 -18.02 11.89 23.00
N ALA A 10 -17.04 12.05 22.15
CA ALA A 10 -16.04 13.11 22.29
C ALA A 10 -16.62 14.48 21.99
N LEU A 11 -17.44 14.61 20.93
CA LEU A 11 -18.13 15.85 20.57
C LEU A 11 -19.06 16.32 21.69
N GLU A 12 -19.87 15.43 22.24
CA GLU A 12 -20.76 15.74 23.37
C GLU A 12 -19.99 16.28 24.60
N LYS A 13 -18.83 15.68 24.92
CA LYS A 13 -17.98 16.13 26.04
C LYS A 13 -17.41 17.54 25.84
N THR A 14 -17.28 17.98 24.60
CA THR A 14 -16.79 19.33 24.26
C THR A 14 -17.91 20.33 23.99
N GLY A 15 -19.16 19.92 24.15
CA GLY A 15 -20.33 20.76 23.85
C GLY A 15 -20.61 20.96 22.36
N ALA A 16 -19.98 20.17 21.50
CA ALA A 16 -20.24 20.17 20.06
C ALA A 16 -21.43 19.28 19.70
N PRO A 17 -22.16 19.58 18.60
CA PRO A 17 -23.26 18.72 18.15
C PRO A 17 -22.79 17.28 17.86
N ALA A 18 -23.47 16.29 18.42
CA ALA A 18 -23.11 14.88 18.27
C ALA A 18 -23.29 14.35 16.82
N ASP A 19 -24.08 15.04 16.02
CA ASP A 19 -24.37 14.70 14.62
C ASP A 19 -23.37 15.28 13.60
N LEU A 20 -22.33 15.99 14.04
CA LEU A 20 -21.24 16.43 13.17
C LEU A 20 -20.54 15.26 12.47
N VAL A 21 -20.50 14.08 13.09
CA VAL A 21 -19.95 12.87 12.49
C VAL A 21 -21.05 11.84 12.29
N GLN A 22 -21.31 11.53 11.04
CA GLN A 22 -22.36 10.61 10.64
C GLN A 22 -21.81 9.45 9.82
N LYS A 23 -22.60 8.43 9.61
CA LYS A 23 -22.34 7.31 8.73
C LYS A 23 -23.62 6.82 8.09
N LEU A 24 -23.52 6.25 6.93
CA LEU A 24 -24.63 5.51 6.33
C LEU A 24 -25.03 4.31 7.21
N PRO A 25 -26.32 3.99 7.28
CA PRO A 25 -26.80 2.77 7.94
C PRO A 25 -26.24 1.53 7.22
N SER A 26 -26.03 0.46 7.98
CA SER A 26 -25.61 -0.83 7.40
C SER A 26 -26.85 -1.70 7.08
N PRO A 27 -26.83 -2.47 5.99
CA PRO A 27 -25.75 -2.56 4.99
C PRO A 27 -25.71 -1.31 4.08
N VAL A 28 -24.50 -0.90 3.70
CA VAL A 28 -24.32 0.22 2.77
C VAL A 28 -24.57 -0.28 1.35
N SER A 29 -25.44 0.41 0.61
CA SER A 29 -25.70 0.14 -0.80
C SER A 29 -25.00 1.16 -1.71
N ARG A 30 -24.84 0.79 -2.98
CA ARG A 30 -24.31 1.73 -4.00
C ARG A 30 -25.25 2.91 -4.21
N GLU A 31 -26.57 2.68 -4.09
CA GLU A 31 -27.61 3.71 -4.19
C GLU A 31 -27.47 4.71 -3.04
N ALA A 32 -27.47 4.25 -1.79
CA ALA A 32 -27.29 5.11 -0.62
C ALA A 32 -25.99 5.91 -0.66
N THR A 33 -24.91 5.33 -1.20
CA THR A 33 -23.63 6.04 -1.40
C THR A 33 -23.78 7.15 -2.45
N ARG A 34 -24.47 6.88 -3.54
CA ARG A 34 -24.74 7.87 -4.59
C ARG A 34 -25.61 9.02 -4.09
N ASP A 35 -26.66 8.70 -3.33
CA ASP A 35 -27.56 9.70 -2.72
C ASP A 35 -26.80 10.59 -1.73
N LEU A 36 -25.89 10.00 -0.93
CA LEU A 36 -25.03 10.76 -0.04
C LEU A 36 -24.12 11.71 -0.82
N MET A 37 -23.50 11.24 -1.89
CA MET A 37 -22.63 12.06 -2.73
C MET A 37 -23.40 13.25 -3.34
N ALA A 38 -24.64 13.03 -3.78
CA ALA A 38 -25.47 14.07 -4.36
C ALA A 38 -25.94 15.14 -3.34
N GLN A 39 -25.94 14.83 -2.06
CA GLN A 39 -26.33 15.74 -0.98
C GLN A 39 -25.15 16.44 -0.30
N ALA A 40 -23.93 16.06 -0.62
CA ALA A 40 -22.72 16.64 -0.03
C ALA A 40 -22.33 17.93 -0.76
N ASP A 41 -21.73 18.88 -0.04
CA ASP A 41 -21.13 20.08 -0.61
C ASP A 41 -19.74 19.80 -1.20
N LEU A 42 -19.03 18.83 -0.63
CA LEU A 42 -17.70 18.38 -1.06
C LEU A 42 -17.55 16.90 -0.77
N ILE A 43 -17.04 16.17 -1.75
CA ILE A 43 -16.68 14.76 -1.61
C ILE A 43 -15.17 14.62 -1.47
N VAL A 44 -14.71 13.89 -0.46
CA VAL A 44 -13.32 13.41 -0.36
C VAL A 44 -13.37 11.88 -0.48
N ALA A 45 -12.85 11.35 -1.56
CA ALA A 45 -12.92 9.93 -1.89
C ALA A 45 -11.51 9.33 -1.99
N THR A 46 -11.30 8.19 -1.33
CA THR A 46 -10.10 7.38 -1.45
C THR A 46 -10.47 5.93 -1.75
N GLY A 47 -9.55 5.16 -2.31
CA GLY A 47 -9.72 3.73 -2.57
C GLY A 47 -9.74 3.37 -4.05
N SER A 48 -10.63 2.46 -4.45
CA SER A 48 -10.61 1.93 -5.81
C SER A 48 -10.91 2.99 -6.88
N GLN A 49 -10.35 2.83 -8.08
CA GLN A 49 -10.60 3.70 -9.22
C GLN A 49 -12.10 3.84 -9.55
N ASN A 50 -12.88 2.79 -9.31
CA ASN A 50 -14.33 2.83 -9.52
C ASN A 50 -15.02 3.79 -8.55
N ASN A 51 -14.60 3.82 -7.28
CA ASN A 51 -15.12 4.76 -6.29
C ASN A 51 -14.75 6.20 -6.64
N ILE A 52 -13.51 6.43 -7.10
CA ILE A 52 -13.05 7.74 -7.52
C ILE A 52 -13.82 8.24 -8.74
N ARG A 53 -14.03 7.39 -9.74
CA ARG A 53 -14.89 7.72 -10.89
C ARG A 53 -16.32 8.05 -10.48
N ALA A 54 -16.89 7.28 -9.55
CA ALA A 54 -18.23 7.56 -9.03
C ALA A 54 -18.31 8.93 -8.34
N ALA A 55 -17.30 9.30 -7.54
CA ALA A 55 -17.22 10.60 -6.89
C ALA A 55 -17.16 11.75 -7.92
N TYR A 56 -16.27 11.67 -8.90
CA TYR A 56 -16.17 12.69 -9.95
C TYR A 56 -17.39 12.76 -10.87
N SER A 57 -18.14 11.67 -11.01
CA SER A 57 -19.34 11.63 -11.84
C SER A 57 -20.62 11.96 -11.08
N SER A 58 -20.53 12.29 -9.79
CA SER A 58 -21.71 12.55 -8.94
C SER A 58 -22.39 13.90 -9.22
N GLY A 59 -21.67 14.83 -9.85
CA GLY A 59 -22.09 16.22 -10.02
C GLY A 59 -21.73 17.13 -8.84
N THR A 60 -21.22 16.59 -7.74
CA THR A 60 -20.74 17.33 -6.57
C THR A 60 -19.22 17.57 -6.70
N PRO A 61 -18.67 18.71 -6.27
CA PRO A 61 -17.23 18.92 -6.19
C PRO A 61 -16.54 17.78 -5.43
N ALA A 62 -15.49 17.20 -6.02
CA ALA A 62 -14.84 16.02 -5.45
C ALA A 62 -13.32 16.14 -5.48
N ILE A 63 -12.68 15.68 -4.39
CA ILE A 63 -11.24 15.43 -4.30
C ILE A 63 -11.08 13.92 -4.21
N GLY A 64 -10.54 13.32 -5.26
CA GLY A 64 -10.37 11.86 -5.34
C GLY A 64 -8.90 11.46 -5.42
N VAL A 65 -8.51 10.49 -4.61
CA VAL A 65 -7.20 9.85 -4.64
C VAL A 65 -7.41 8.36 -4.87
N GLY A 66 -7.01 7.91 -6.05
CA GLY A 66 -7.09 6.50 -6.43
C GLY A 66 -5.88 5.70 -5.96
N GLN A 67 -5.57 4.65 -6.70
CA GLN A 67 -4.43 3.78 -6.44
C GLN A 67 -3.11 4.59 -6.53
N GLY A 68 -2.30 4.49 -5.49
CA GLY A 68 -0.97 5.07 -5.45
C GLY A 68 0.08 4.15 -6.05
N ASN A 69 1.19 4.72 -6.48
CA ASN A 69 2.39 3.95 -6.84
C ASN A 69 3.62 4.82 -6.59
N VAL A 70 4.13 4.77 -5.37
CA VAL A 70 5.28 5.58 -4.97
C VAL A 70 6.56 4.92 -5.48
N ALA A 71 7.30 5.67 -6.30
CA ALA A 71 8.62 5.31 -6.78
C ALA A 71 9.70 6.22 -6.15
N VAL A 72 10.84 5.63 -5.83
CA VAL A 72 12.03 6.33 -5.35
C VAL A 72 13.15 6.14 -6.36
N ILE A 73 13.96 7.14 -6.58
CA ILE A 73 15.17 7.05 -7.42
C ILE A 73 16.39 7.14 -6.51
N VAL A 74 17.32 6.18 -6.66
CA VAL A 74 18.61 6.17 -5.98
C VAL A 74 19.69 6.29 -7.05
N ASP A 75 20.34 7.42 -7.07
CA ASP A 75 21.44 7.75 -7.99
C ASP A 75 22.82 7.74 -7.29
N GLU A 76 23.88 8.07 -8.02
CA GLU A 76 25.25 8.09 -7.51
C GLU A 76 25.52 9.13 -6.44
N THR A 77 24.64 10.12 -6.29
CA THR A 77 24.74 11.16 -5.25
C THR A 77 24.12 10.74 -3.93
N ALA A 78 23.35 9.64 -3.95
CA ALA A 78 22.64 9.16 -2.78
C ALA A 78 23.59 8.53 -1.74
N ASP A 79 23.31 8.80 -0.47
CA ASP A 79 23.79 7.98 0.63
C ASP A 79 22.95 6.68 0.68
N CYS A 80 23.51 5.61 0.10
CA CYS A 80 22.83 4.33 -0.03
C CYS A 80 22.41 3.73 1.31
N GLU A 81 23.21 3.93 2.36
CA GLU A 81 22.90 3.40 3.69
C GLU A 81 21.71 4.12 4.32
N GLN A 82 21.72 5.45 4.24
CA GLN A 82 20.60 6.26 4.75
C GLN A 82 19.33 6.03 3.90
N ALA A 83 19.46 5.91 2.57
CA ALA A 83 18.35 5.63 1.67
C ALA A 83 17.71 4.27 2.00
N ALA A 84 18.51 3.22 2.15
CA ALA A 84 18.04 1.89 2.52
C ALA A 84 17.34 1.88 3.88
N GLU A 85 17.88 2.59 4.88
CA GLU A 85 17.28 2.74 6.19
C GLU A 85 15.88 3.36 6.11
N LYS A 86 15.76 4.47 5.39
CA LYS A 86 14.48 5.19 5.22
C LYS A 86 13.45 4.34 4.49
N VAL A 87 13.85 3.66 3.41
CA VAL A 87 12.97 2.79 2.63
C VAL A 87 12.48 1.61 3.48
N VAL A 88 13.38 0.92 4.19
CA VAL A 88 12.96 -0.19 5.06
C VAL A 88 12.05 0.30 6.18
N ALA A 89 12.41 1.39 6.86
CA ALA A 89 11.59 1.95 7.93
C ALA A 89 10.18 2.31 7.45
N SER A 90 10.05 2.90 6.26
CA SER A 90 8.76 3.21 5.64
C SER A 90 7.99 1.93 5.28
N LYS A 91 8.65 0.93 4.69
CA LYS A 91 8.01 -0.33 4.28
C LYS A 91 7.52 -1.19 5.44
N VAL A 92 8.15 -1.14 6.60
CA VAL A 92 7.70 -1.89 7.78
C VAL A 92 6.62 -1.16 8.56
N PHE A 93 6.52 0.15 8.39
CA PHE A 93 5.47 0.93 9.06
C PHE A 93 4.09 0.44 8.62
N ASP A 94 3.30 -0.02 9.58
CA ASP A 94 1.96 -0.57 9.37
C ASP A 94 1.90 -1.64 8.25
N ASN A 95 2.97 -2.43 8.11
CA ASN A 95 3.14 -3.43 7.04
C ASN A 95 2.91 -2.85 5.63
N ALA A 96 3.30 -1.60 5.41
CA ALA A 96 3.17 -0.87 4.14
C ALA A 96 1.74 -0.79 3.60
N THR A 97 0.74 -0.73 4.48
CA THR A 97 -0.66 -0.51 4.08
C THR A 97 -0.97 0.94 3.72
N SER A 98 -0.07 1.86 4.06
CA SER A 98 -0.20 3.25 3.63
C SER A 98 0.03 3.38 2.12
N CYS A 99 -0.86 4.11 1.44
CA CYS A 99 -0.71 4.44 0.02
C CYS A 99 0.53 5.32 -0.29
N SER A 100 1.17 5.89 0.72
CA SER A 100 2.44 6.64 0.63
C SER A 100 3.69 5.78 0.81
N SER A 101 3.54 4.47 1.07
CA SER A 101 4.67 3.56 1.16
C SER A 101 5.28 3.30 -0.22
N GLU A 102 6.59 3.26 -0.28
CA GLU A 102 7.33 3.02 -1.53
C GLU A 102 6.96 1.65 -2.12
N ASN A 103 6.62 1.62 -3.40
CA ASN A 103 6.37 0.38 -4.12
C ASN A 103 7.59 -0.08 -4.91
N SER A 104 8.33 0.88 -5.46
CA SER A 104 9.51 0.58 -6.28
C SER A 104 10.65 1.54 -5.97
N VAL A 105 11.87 1.05 -6.08
CA VAL A 105 13.08 1.86 -6.07
C VAL A 105 13.81 1.66 -7.39
N ILE A 106 13.94 2.73 -8.15
CA ILE A 106 14.73 2.76 -9.39
C ILE A 106 16.16 3.07 -8.99
N VAL A 107 17.03 2.11 -9.13
CA VAL A 107 18.43 2.22 -8.71
C VAL A 107 19.34 2.30 -9.94
N LEU A 108 20.20 3.30 -10.02
CA LEU A 108 21.19 3.36 -11.09
C LEU A 108 22.22 2.22 -10.91
N GLU A 109 22.65 1.64 -12.03
CA GLU A 109 23.57 0.51 -12.07
C GLU A 109 24.85 0.78 -11.26
N SER A 110 25.39 1.99 -11.32
CA SER A 110 26.60 2.42 -10.60
C SER A 110 26.54 2.30 -9.08
N VAL A 111 25.34 2.27 -8.50
CA VAL A 111 25.10 2.19 -7.04
C VAL A 111 24.27 0.98 -6.65
N PHE A 112 23.90 0.13 -7.59
CA PHE A 112 22.98 -0.98 -7.36
C PHE A 112 23.50 -1.97 -6.31
N GLU A 113 24.73 -2.44 -6.44
CA GLU A 113 25.32 -3.38 -5.49
C GLU A 113 25.40 -2.77 -4.08
N ARG A 114 25.86 -1.51 -3.98
CA ARG A 114 25.99 -0.81 -2.69
C ARG A 114 24.65 -0.62 -2.01
N PHE A 115 23.61 -0.21 -2.76
CA PHE A 115 22.26 -0.03 -2.22
C PHE A 115 21.62 -1.37 -1.81
N THR A 116 21.82 -2.40 -2.62
CA THR A 116 21.32 -3.75 -2.35
C THR A 116 21.93 -4.35 -1.09
N GLU A 117 23.25 -4.19 -0.88
CA GLU A 117 23.90 -4.61 0.35
C GLU A 117 23.42 -3.82 1.57
N ALA A 118 23.20 -2.52 1.42
CA ALA A 118 22.62 -1.69 2.48
C ALA A 118 21.21 -2.15 2.85
N LEU A 119 20.38 -2.56 1.89
CA LEU A 119 19.06 -3.14 2.15
C LEU A 119 19.16 -4.47 2.91
N LYS A 120 20.07 -5.37 2.51
CA LYS A 120 20.31 -6.67 3.20
C LYS A 120 20.71 -6.47 4.65
N MET A 121 21.63 -5.53 4.91
CA MET A 121 22.05 -5.17 6.27
C MET A 121 20.88 -4.69 7.16
N ARG A 122 19.81 -4.21 6.57
CA ARG A 122 18.58 -3.78 7.26
C ARG A 122 17.45 -4.80 7.23
N GLY A 123 17.78 -6.06 6.93
CA GLY A 123 16.83 -7.17 6.99
C GLY A 123 15.97 -7.34 5.72
N ALA A 124 16.41 -6.81 4.59
CA ALA A 124 15.76 -7.12 3.32
C ALA A 124 16.15 -8.52 2.84
N LEU A 125 15.17 -9.29 2.40
CA LEU A 125 15.36 -10.58 1.77
C LEU A 125 15.17 -10.43 0.25
N LEU A 126 16.28 -10.47 -0.49
CA LEU A 126 16.24 -10.50 -1.95
C LEU A 126 15.80 -11.88 -2.41
N LEU A 127 14.75 -11.91 -3.22
CA LEU A 127 14.21 -13.14 -3.78
C LEU A 127 14.91 -13.51 -5.08
N ASN A 128 15.18 -14.78 -5.25
CA ASN A 128 15.62 -15.30 -6.53
C ASN A 128 14.45 -15.43 -7.53
N PRO A 129 14.71 -15.69 -8.83
CA PRO A 129 13.64 -15.77 -9.83
C PRO A 129 12.53 -16.78 -9.52
N SER A 130 12.84 -17.94 -8.96
CA SER A 130 11.85 -18.96 -8.61
C SER A 130 10.99 -18.51 -7.41
N GLU A 131 11.60 -17.86 -6.42
CA GLU A 131 10.89 -17.30 -5.27
C GLU A 131 9.99 -16.12 -5.69
N LYS A 132 10.48 -15.28 -6.62
CA LYS A 132 9.66 -14.20 -7.22
C LYS A 132 8.43 -14.75 -7.88
N GLU A 133 8.56 -15.78 -8.73
CA GLU A 133 7.42 -16.42 -9.40
C GLU A 133 6.40 -16.98 -8.38
N THR A 134 6.88 -17.67 -7.35
CA THR A 134 6.02 -18.22 -6.30
C THR A 134 5.32 -17.10 -5.51
N LEU A 135 6.03 -16.00 -5.23
CA LEU A 135 5.46 -14.83 -4.58
C LEU A 135 4.40 -14.16 -5.46
N GLU A 136 4.65 -14.04 -6.77
CA GLU A 136 3.69 -13.47 -7.72
C GLU A 136 2.37 -14.23 -7.71
N GLN A 137 2.42 -15.55 -7.82
CA GLN A 137 1.24 -16.42 -7.77
C GLN A 137 0.48 -16.33 -6.44
N THR A 138 1.17 -15.99 -5.36
CA THR A 138 0.56 -15.79 -4.04
C THR A 138 -0.08 -14.42 -3.89
N MET A 139 0.58 -13.39 -4.45
CA MET A 139 0.16 -12.00 -4.29
C MET A 139 -1.01 -11.62 -5.17
N TRP A 140 -1.15 -12.22 -6.35
CA TRP A 140 -2.22 -11.87 -7.28
C TRP A 140 -3.05 -13.10 -7.66
N SER A 141 -4.37 -12.87 -7.76
CA SER A 141 -5.32 -13.82 -8.35
C SER A 141 -6.19 -13.04 -9.33
N ASP A 142 -6.27 -13.52 -10.57
CA ASP A 142 -7.06 -12.87 -11.64
C ASP A 142 -6.72 -11.37 -11.84
N GLY A 143 -5.46 -11.00 -11.63
CA GLY A 143 -4.98 -9.63 -11.76
C GLY A 143 -5.29 -8.70 -10.58
N GLU A 144 -5.92 -9.20 -9.52
CA GLU A 144 -6.20 -8.45 -8.30
C GLU A 144 -5.31 -8.92 -7.14
N LEU A 145 -4.94 -8.00 -6.26
CA LEU A 145 -4.18 -8.32 -5.04
C LEU A 145 -4.97 -9.27 -4.14
N ASN A 146 -4.33 -10.34 -3.72
CA ASN A 146 -4.89 -11.31 -2.80
C ASN A 146 -5.13 -10.67 -1.40
N PRO A 147 -6.37 -10.58 -0.93
CA PRO A 147 -6.65 -9.98 0.37
C PRO A 147 -5.95 -10.67 1.56
N ALA A 148 -5.56 -11.92 1.41
CA ALA A 148 -4.92 -12.68 2.48
C ALA A 148 -3.50 -12.20 2.82
N ILE A 149 -2.84 -11.48 1.90
CA ILE A 149 -1.47 -10.96 2.12
C ILE A 149 -1.45 -9.47 2.51
N LEU A 150 -2.56 -8.77 2.38
CA LEU A 150 -2.62 -7.35 2.73
C LEU A 150 -2.38 -7.14 4.22
N ALA A 151 -1.60 -6.13 4.56
CA ALA A 151 -1.26 -5.78 5.95
C ALA A 151 -0.53 -6.90 6.72
N ARG A 152 0.07 -7.87 6.04
CA ARG A 152 0.85 -8.93 6.66
C ARG A 152 2.33 -8.56 6.71
N SER A 153 3.04 -9.12 7.70
CA SER A 153 4.49 -9.00 7.77
C SER A 153 5.17 -9.74 6.61
N ALA A 154 6.39 -9.33 6.26
CA ALA A 154 7.18 -9.99 5.22
C ALA A 154 7.35 -11.49 5.50
N ALA A 155 7.58 -11.87 6.75
CA ALA A 155 7.72 -13.27 7.17
C ALA A 155 6.43 -14.08 6.97
N GLU A 156 5.26 -13.49 7.26
CA GLU A 156 3.98 -14.15 7.01
C GLU A 156 3.72 -14.34 5.52
N ILE A 157 4.01 -13.32 4.70
CA ILE A 157 3.87 -13.39 3.24
C ILE A 157 4.80 -14.47 2.68
N ALA A 158 6.07 -14.49 3.08
CA ALA A 158 7.04 -15.50 2.67
C ALA A 158 6.57 -16.92 3.04
N ARG A 159 6.03 -17.09 4.25
CA ARG A 159 5.47 -18.37 4.70
C ARG A 159 4.27 -18.82 3.86
N VAL A 160 3.35 -17.92 3.55
CA VAL A 160 2.18 -18.22 2.70
C VAL A 160 2.60 -18.56 1.28
N ALA A 161 3.61 -17.86 0.75
CA ALA A 161 4.20 -18.15 -0.55
C ALA A 161 5.07 -19.42 -0.58
N GLY A 162 5.31 -20.07 0.56
CA GLY A 162 6.14 -21.27 0.62
C GLY A 162 7.65 -21.02 0.46
N ILE A 163 8.10 -19.78 0.65
CA ILE A 163 9.52 -19.41 0.62
C ILE A 163 10.19 -19.91 1.91
N ARG A 164 11.01 -20.96 1.80
CA ARG A 164 11.56 -21.71 2.94
C ARG A 164 12.99 -21.32 3.29
N ARG A 165 13.38 -20.07 3.17
CA ARG A 165 14.69 -19.66 3.64
C ARG A 165 14.77 -19.65 5.17
N ALA A 166 15.94 -19.99 5.71
CA ALA A 166 16.14 -20.19 7.14
C ALA A 166 15.99 -18.91 7.97
N ASP A 167 16.13 -17.74 7.37
CA ASP A 167 16.13 -16.44 8.02
C ASP A 167 14.84 -15.64 7.75
N LEU A 168 13.70 -16.23 8.08
CA LEU A 168 12.38 -15.59 8.01
C LEU A 168 12.21 -14.41 8.99
N HIS A 169 13.29 -13.87 9.52
CA HIS A 169 13.29 -12.61 10.27
C HIS A 169 13.41 -11.37 9.37
N CYS A 170 13.13 -11.54 8.06
CA CYS A 170 13.20 -10.46 7.11
C CYS A 170 12.18 -9.35 7.43
N GLN A 171 12.63 -8.10 7.31
CA GLN A 171 11.79 -6.92 7.46
C GLN A 171 10.94 -6.67 6.21
N ILE A 172 11.53 -6.85 5.03
CA ILE A 172 10.89 -6.69 3.73
C ILE A 172 11.33 -7.79 2.76
N LEU A 173 10.47 -8.11 1.80
CA LEU A 173 10.83 -8.93 0.64
C LEU A 173 11.18 -8.01 -0.52
N VAL A 174 12.22 -8.34 -1.26
CA VAL A 174 12.70 -7.54 -2.40
C VAL A 174 12.71 -8.39 -3.66
N VAL A 175 12.11 -7.88 -4.72
CA VAL A 175 12.11 -8.48 -6.05
C VAL A 175 12.75 -7.54 -7.06
N GLU A 176 13.47 -8.09 -8.02
CA GLU A 176 13.93 -7.33 -9.18
C GLU A 176 12.89 -7.39 -10.30
N GLU A 177 12.63 -6.25 -10.95
CA GLU A 177 11.70 -6.16 -12.07
C GLU A 177 12.27 -5.28 -13.19
N SER A 178 12.11 -5.71 -14.42
CA SER A 178 12.67 -5.02 -15.57
C SER A 178 11.64 -4.20 -16.37
N GLY A 179 10.38 -4.28 -15.98
CA GLY A 179 9.30 -3.64 -16.72
C GLY A 179 8.23 -3.01 -15.84
N VAL A 180 7.26 -2.39 -16.50
CA VAL A 180 6.14 -1.71 -15.84
C VAL A 180 4.81 -2.10 -16.48
N GLY A 181 3.73 -1.92 -15.73
CA GLY A 181 2.37 -2.18 -16.21
C GLY A 181 1.84 -3.57 -15.88
N ALA A 182 0.71 -3.93 -16.49
CA ALA A 182 -0.06 -5.13 -16.13
C ALA A 182 0.71 -6.45 -16.29
N SER A 183 1.67 -6.50 -17.22
CA SER A 183 2.54 -7.69 -17.42
C SER A 183 3.66 -7.79 -16.39
N TYR A 184 3.82 -6.80 -15.54
CA TYR A 184 4.84 -6.70 -14.50
C TYR A 184 4.18 -6.25 -13.19
N PRO A 185 3.40 -7.13 -12.54
CA PRO A 185 2.53 -6.74 -11.43
C PRO A 185 3.30 -6.17 -10.24
N PHE A 186 4.55 -6.59 -10.03
CA PHE A 186 5.39 -6.02 -8.99
C PHE A 186 5.74 -4.55 -9.19
N SER A 187 5.57 -4.00 -10.40
CA SER A 187 5.75 -2.57 -10.65
C SER A 187 4.65 -1.68 -10.06
N GLY A 188 3.53 -2.27 -9.65
CA GLY A 188 2.36 -1.57 -9.11
C GLY A 188 2.30 -1.52 -7.58
N GLU A 189 1.20 -0.97 -7.06
CA GLU A 189 0.91 -0.93 -5.64
C GLU A 189 0.73 -2.33 -5.05
N LYS A 190 1.36 -2.59 -3.91
CA LYS A 190 1.37 -3.92 -3.30
C LYS A 190 0.74 -4.00 -1.90
N LEU A 191 0.55 -2.85 -1.21
CA LEU A 191 -0.02 -2.74 0.14
C LEU A 191 0.54 -3.78 1.12
N SER A 192 1.84 -4.00 1.03
CA SER A 192 2.57 -5.03 1.75
C SER A 192 4.06 -4.71 1.81
N PRO A 193 4.85 -5.29 2.74
CA PRO A 193 6.29 -5.09 2.82
C PRO A 193 7.06 -5.85 1.71
N VAL A 194 6.59 -5.71 0.47
CA VAL A 194 7.25 -6.18 -0.74
C VAL A 194 7.72 -4.96 -1.54
N LEU A 195 9.02 -4.87 -1.79
CA LEU A 195 9.67 -3.79 -2.54
C LEU A 195 10.15 -4.31 -3.89
N THR A 196 10.09 -3.47 -4.91
CA THR A 196 10.63 -3.75 -6.24
C THR A 196 11.86 -2.89 -6.50
N LEU A 197 12.90 -3.50 -7.05
CA LEU A 197 14.08 -2.82 -7.60
C LEU A 197 14.07 -2.91 -9.12
#